data_4e44ada0a0326aede4b7d37cb8d6d18e
#
_entry.id   4e44ada0a0326aede4b7d37cb8d6d18e
#
_cell.length_a   1.000
_cell.length_b   1.000
_cell.length_c   1.000
_cell.angle_alpha   90.00
_cell.angle_beta   90.00
_cell.angle_gamma   90.00
#
_symmetry.space_group_name_H-M   'P 1'
#
loop_
_entity.id
_entity.type
_entity.pdbx_description
1 polymer ?
#
loop_
_entity_poly.entity_id
_entity_poly.type
_entity_poly.pdbx_seq_one_letter_code
_entity_poly.pdbx_strand_id
1 'polypeptide(L)'
;MTVIICVDNNGGILFNGKRQSKDRIFRKYLLDIVEKKNSRIAMSPYTYSQFKEDERKELTDVKEEFSFDEDYIFLERAIPILWEKVNNLILCCWNRDYPADEYFNLPIGVECILQKTEEIVSDSHTLTIETYEVHTKNWYRKSKE
;
A
#
# COMPACT_ATOMS: atom_id res chain seq x y z
N MET A 1 -10.60 -4.89 4.67
CA MET A 1 -9.17 -4.66 4.87
C MET A 1 -8.70 -3.42 4.11
N THR A 2 -7.55 -2.90 4.45
CA THR A 2 -6.96 -1.74 3.82
C THR A 2 -5.68 -2.12 3.10
N VAL A 3 -5.57 -1.76 1.82
CA VAL A 3 -4.36 -1.93 1.01
C VAL A 3 -3.59 -0.61 1.02
N ILE A 4 -2.27 -0.68 1.24
CA ILE A 4 -1.37 0.48 1.23
C ILE A 4 -0.35 0.29 0.12
N ILE A 5 -0.21 1.27 -0.76
CA ILE A 5 0.73 1.24 -1.88
C ILE A 5 1.40 2.61 -2.00
N CYS A 6 2.71 2.63 -2.25
CA CYS A 6 3.43 3.86 -2.57
C CYS A 6 3.60 3.97 -4.08
N VAL A 7 3.37 5.14 -4.62
CA VAL A 7 3.48 5.40 -6.06
C VAL A 7 4.23 6.69 -6.34
N ASP A 8 4.91 6.72 -7.50
CA ASP A 8 5.49 7.96 -8.01
C ASP A 8 4.43 8.77 -8.79
N ASN A 9 4.84 9.86 -9.43
CA ASN A 9 3.91 10.73 -10.18
C ASN A 9 3.23 10.04 -11.36
N ASN A 10 3.77 8.93 -11.82
CA ASN A 10 3.24 8.18 -12.97
C ASN A 10 2.56 6.88 -12.56
N GLY A 11 2.34 6.66 -11.27
CA GLY A 11 1.75 5.44 -10.75
C GLY A 11 2.72 4.27 -10.65
N GLY A 12 4.02 4.53 -10.80
CA GLY A 12 5.06 3.50 -10.68
C GLY A 12 5.23 3.03 -9.25
N ILE A 13 5.52 1.75 -9.08
CA ILE A 13 5.69 1.11 -7.77
C ILE A 13 7.13 0.64 -7.56
N LEU A 14 7.74 0.06 -8.58
CA LEU A 14 8.94 -0.73 -8.45
C LEU A 14 9.79 -0.65 -9.71
N PHE A 15 11.11 -0.79 -9.57
CA PHE A 15 12.03 -0.84 -10.70
C PHE A 15 13.10 -1.90 -10.45
N ASN A 16 13.28 -2.83 -11.41
CA ASN A 16 14.25 -3.94 -11.32
C ASN A 16 14.13 -4.73 -10.01
N GLY A 17 12.91 -4.98 -9.55
CA GLY A 17 12.66 -5.71 -8.32
C GLY A 17 13.00 -4.96 -7.04
N LYS A 18 13.28 -3.65 -7.13
CA LYS A 18 13.64 -2.83 -5.98
C LYS A 18 12.66 -1.68 -5.80
N ARG A 19 12.39 -1.34 -4.54
CA ARG A 19 11.52 -0.21 -4.22
C ARG A 19 12.12 1.11 -4.70
N GLN A 20 11.24 2.05 -5.04
CA GLN A 20 11.65 3.36 -5.54
C GLN A 20 12.29 4.24 -4.48
N SER A 21 11.86 4.12 -3.24
CA SER A 21 12.36 4.93 -2.14
C SER A 21 12.32 4.16 -0.82
N LYS A 22 13.29 4.44 0.05
CA LYS A 22 13.30 3.98 1.44
C LYS A 22 13.11 5.22 2.32
N ASP A 23 11.93 5.45 2.77
CA ASP A 23 11.62 6.64 3.56
C ASP A 23 11.31 6.26 4.99
N ARG A 24 12.16 6.71 5.94
CA ARG A 24 11.97 6.38 7.36
C ARG A 24 10.75 7.05 7.95
N ILE A 25 10.37 8.22 7.45
CA ILE A 25 9.19 8.95 7.93
C ILE A 25 7.93 8.21 7.49
N PHE A 26 7.92 7.68 6.25
CA PHE A 26 6.81 6.85 5.80
C PHE A 26 6.71 5.55 6.59
N ARG A 27 7.84 4.90 6.90
CA ARG A 27 7.82 3.69 7.75
C ARG A 27 7.21 3.99 9.12
N LYS A 28 7.59 5.12 9.71
CA LYS A 28 7.00 5.55 10.98
C LYS A 28 5.50 5.78 10.87
N TYR A 29 5.06 6.36 9.76
CA TYR A 29 3.64 6.57 9.48
C TYR A 29 2.88 5.23 9.47
N LEU A 30 3.43 4.20 8.81
CA LEU A 30 2.83 2.86 8.79
C LEU A 30 2.70 2.28 10.20
N LEU A 31 3.76 2.35 10.97
CA LEU A 31 3.78 1.82 12.33
C LEU A 31 2.78 2.57 13.24
N ASP A 32 2.67 3.87 13.08
CA ASP A 32 1.72 4.68 13.85
C ASP A 32 0.27 4.31 13.55
N ILE A 33 -0.07 4.05 12.27
CA ILE A 33 -1.42 3.61 11.89
C ILE A 33 -1.75 2.29 12.58
N VAL A 34 -0.86 1.31 12.48
CA VAL A 34 -1.09 -0.02 13.03
C VAL A 34 -1.21 0.04 14.55
N GLU A 35 -0.36 0.81 15.20
CA GLU A 35 -0.39 0.98 16.65
C GLU A 35 -1.68 1.63 17.13
N LYS A 36 -2.10 2.73 16.49
CA LYS A 36 -3.34 3.44 16.86
C LYS A 36 -4.58 2.59 16.71
N LYS A 37 -4.61 1.73 15.70
CA LYS A 37 -5.76 0.85 15.45
C LYS A 37 -5.65 -0.48 16.18
N ASN A 38 -4.56 -0.72 16.91
CA ASN A 38 -4.26 -2.01 17.51
C ASN A 38 -4.42 -3.15 16.48
N SER A 39 -3.92 -2.92 15.28
CA SER A 39 -4.08 -3.79 14.12
C SER A 39 -2.75 -4.35 13.68
N ARG A 40 -2.80 -5.28 12.72
CA ARG A 40 -1.60 -5.90 12.15
C ARG A 40 -1.48 -5.50 10.68
N ILE A 41 -0.24 -5.45 10.22
CA ILE A 41 0.05 -5.18 8.82
C ILE A 41 0.84 -6.35 8.22
N ALA A 42 0.38 -6.84 7.08
CA ALA A 42 1.06 -7.89 6.34
C ALA A 42 1.92 -7.27 5.25
N MET A 43 3.08 -7.88 5.00
CA MET A 43 4.01 -7.43 3.97
C MET A 43 4.94 -8.56 3.57
N SER A 44 5.59 -8.43 2.41
CA SER A 44 6.55 -9.45 1.95
C SER A 44 7.81 -9.46 2.83
N PRO A 45 8.58 -10.57 2.83
CA PRO A 45 9.86 -10.61 3.53
C PRO A 45 10.84 -9.52 3.08
N TYR A 46 10.83 -9.17 1.78
CA TYR A 46 11.65 -8.09 1.24
C TYR A 46 11.31 -6.74 1.90
N THR A 47 10.02 -6.43 2.00
CA THR A 47 9.54 -5.21 2.64
C THR A 47 9.85 -5.22 4.14
N TYR A 48 9.58 -6.35 4.78
CA TYR A 48 9.79 -6.52 6.22
C TYR A 48 11.25 -6.30 6.63
N SER A 49 12.19 -6.69 5.78
CA SER A 49 13.62 -6.58 6.07
C SER A 49 14.11 -5.14 6.24
N GLN A 50 13.37 -4.14 5.76
CA GLN A 50 13.77 -2.74 5.90
C GLN A 50 13.41 -2.15 7.26
N PHE A 51 12.56 -2.81 8.03
CA PHE A 51 12.18 -2.37 9.38
C PHE A 51 13.20 -2.87 10.40
N LYS A 52 13.43 -2.06 11.43
CA LYS A 52 14.31 -2.47 12.54
C LYS A 52 13.63 -3.51 13.40
N GLU A 53 14.41 -4.30 14.13
CA GLU A 53 13.91 -5.39 14.96
C GLU A 53 12.81 -4.94 15.94
N ASP A 54 13.01 -3.81 16.60
CA ASP A 54 12.04 -3.26 17.55
C ASP A 54 10.78 -2.73 16.88
N GLU A 55 10.87 -2.37 15.60
CA GLU A 55 9.73 -1.91 14.80
C GLU A 55 8.85 -3.05 14.31
N ARG A 56 9.34 -4.28 14.37
CA ARG A 56 8.68 -5.46 13.76
C ARG A 56 7.60 -6.11 14.61
N LYS A 57 7.33 -5.59 15.81
CA LYS A 57 6.39 -6.21 16.76
C LYS A 57 4.98 -6.40 16.19
N GLU A 58 4.51 -5.43 15.43
CA GLU A 58 3.15 -5.42 14.89
C GLU A 58 3.11 -5.88 13.43
N LEU A 59 4.25 -6.33 12.89
CA LEU A 59 4.35 -6.70 11.49
C LEU A 59 4.22 -8.20 11.31
N THR A 60 3.64 -8.62 10.20
CA THR A 60 3.49 -10.01 9.83
C THR A 60 4.09 -10.22 8.45
N ASP A 61 5.11 -11.07 8.37
CA ASP A 61 5.66 -11.46 7.07
C ASP A 61 4.63 -12.27 6.30
N VAL A 62 4.47 -11.95 5.01
CA VAL A 62 3.67 -12.74 4.10
C VAL A 62 4.52 -13.12 2.90
N LYS A 63 4.28 -14.31 2.35
CA LYS A 63 4.93 -14.79 1.14
C LYS A 63 4.20 -14.22 -0.09
N GLU A 64 4.51 -14.73 -1.28
CA GLU A 64 3.95 -14.24 -2.55
C GLU A 64 2.43 -14.25 -2.59
N GLU A 65 1.77 -15.16 -1.87
CA GLU A 65 0.33 -15.21 -1.77
C GLU A 65 -0.13 -14.52 -0.49
N PHE A 66 -0.83 -13.39 -0.63
CA PHE A 66 -1.43 -12.70 0.50
C PHE A 66 -2.79 -13.28 0.80
N SER A 67 -3.09 -13.53 2.07
CA SER A 67 -4.37 -14.10 2.47
C SER A 67 -5.55 -13.13 2.35
N PHE A 68 -5.30 -11.82 2.30
CA PHE A 68 -6.32 -10.77 2.30
C PHE A 68 -7.27 -10.84 3.50
N ASP A 69 -6.82 -11.46 4.59
CA ASP A 69 -7.58 -11.54 5.85
C ASP A 69 -7.00 -10.64 6.93
N GLU A 70 -5.91 -9.95 6.64
CA GLU A 70 -5.28 -9.01 7.58
C GLU A 70 -5.98 -7.65 7.57
N ASP A 71 -5.80 -6.85 8.62
CA ASP A 71 -6.37 -5.51 8.68
C ASP A 71 -5.76 -4.58 7.64
N TYR A 72 -4.44 -4.67 7.47
CA TYR A 72 -3.67 -3.88 6.52
C TYR A 72 -2.73 -4.76 5.73
N ILE A 73 -2.57 -4.44 4.44
CA ILE A 73 -1.55 -5.05 3.59
C ILE A 73 -0.76 -3.94 2.92
N PHE A 74 0.56 -3.96 3.09
CA PHE A 74 1.45 -3.04 2.39
C PHE A 74 2.11 -3.76 1.23
N LEU A 75 1.87 -3.25 0.00
CA LEU A 75 2.35 -3.86 -1.23
C LEU A 75 3.40 -2.97 -1.87
N GLU A 76 4.54 -3.58 -2.23
CA GLU A 76 5.60 -2.92 -3.01
C GLU A 76 5.74 -3.55 -4.39
N ARG A 77 4.79 -4.37 -4.80
CA ARG A 77 4.75 -4.99 -6.12
C ARG A 77 3.34 -4.98 -6.68
N ALA A 78 3.24 -5.03 -8.02
CA ALA A 78 1.96 -5.18 -8.71
C ALA A 78 1.56 -6.65 -8.66
N ILE A 79 0.78 -7.04 -7.65
CA ILE A 79 0.24 -8.39 -7.49
C ILE A 79 -1.27 -8.35 -7.69
N PRO A 80 -1.90 -9.50 -8.03
CA PRO A 80 -3.36 -9.57 -8.07
C PRO A 80 -3.97 -9.26 -6.70
N ILE A 81 -4.94 -8.36 -6.68
CA ILE A 81 -5.62 -7.94 -5.46
C ILE A 81 -7.06 -8.42 -5.51
N LEU A 82 -7.54 -9.03 -4.41
CA LEU A 82 -8.93 -9.42 -4.25
C LEU A 82 -9.74 -8.18 -3.84
N TRP A 83 -10.07 -7.35 -4.81
CA TRP A 83 -10.69 -6.05 -4.56
C TRP A 83 -12.02 -6.13 -3.81
N GLU A 84 -12.76 -7.22 -3.95
CA GLU A 84 -14.01 -7.45 -3.22
C GLU A 84 -13.81 -7.57 -1.71
N LYS A 85 -12.58 -7.81 -1.25
CA LYS A 85 -12.23 -7.86 0.17
C LYS A 85 -11.62 -6.55 0.68
N VAL A 86 -11.40 -5.60 -0.20
CA VAL A 86 -10.75 -4.33 0.15
C VAL A 86 -11.81 -3.26 0.42
N ASN A 87 -11.76 -2.68 1.60
CA ASN A 87 -12.66 -1.59 2.02
C ASN A 87 -12.04 -0.23 1.74
N ASN A 88 -10.72 -0.11 1.94
CA ASN A 88 -10.00 1.14 1.79
C ASN A 88 -8.68 0.93 1.08
N LEU A 89 -8.25 1.97 0.38
CA LEU A 89 -6.95 2.05 -0.28
C LEU A 89 -6.24 3.30 0.22
N ILE A 90 -4.99 3.13 0.66
CA ILE A 90 -4.13 4.25 1.01
C ILE A 90 -3.03 4.33 -0.03
N LEU A 91 -2.98 5.43 -0.78
CA LEU A 91 -1.89 5.72 -1.71
C LEU A 91 -0.94 6.70 -1.05
N CYS A 92 0.31 6.30 -0.92
CA CYS A 92 1.38 7.20 -0.56
C CYS A 92 2.04 7.71 -1.84
N CYS A 93 1.88 8.98 -2.11
CA CYS A 93 2.45 9.60 -3.30
C CYS A 93 3.83 10.19 -2.95
N TRP A 94 4.88 9.66 -3.57
CA TRP A 94 6.24 10.17 -3.35
C TRP A 94 6.39 11.62 -3.84
N ASN A 95 5.50 12.05 -4.77
CA ASN A 95 5.56 13.38 -5.41
C ASN A 95 6.87 13.60 -6.16
N ARG A 96 7.37 12.52 -6.74
CA ARG A 96 8.57 12.52 -7.57
C ARG A 96 8.40 11.56 -8.74
N ASP A 97 9.20 11.75 -9.76
CA ASP A 97 9.32 10.81 -10.87
C ASP A 97 10.49 9.87 -10.58
N TYR A 98 10.21 8.56 -10.61
CA TYR A 98 11.22 7.53 -10.45
C TYR A 98 11.19 6.59 -11.65
N PRO A 99 12.30 5.91 -11.96
CA PRO A 99 12.23 4.78 -12.90
C PRO A 99 11.26 3.73 -12.36
N ALA A 100 10.46 3.14 -13.24
CA ALA A 100 9.51 2.10 -12.86
C ALA A 100 9.29 1.12 -14.01
N ASP A 101 9.11 -0.14 -13.67
CA ASP A 101 8.70 -1.20 -14.60
C ASP A 101 7.47 -1.96 -14.10
N GLU A 102 7.01 -1.66 -12.89
CA GLU A 102 5.72 -2.13 -12.38
C GLU A 102 4.90 -0.91 -11.93
N TYR A 103 3.60 -0.93 -12.24
CA TYR A 103 2.71 0.19 -12.02
C TYR A 103 1.45 -0.26 -11.30
N PHE A 104 0.90 0.67 -10.48
CA PHE A 104 -0.41 0.48 -9.88
C PHE A 104 -1.49 0.82 -10.91
N ASN A 105 -2.41 -0.11 -11.12
CA ASN A 105 -3.56 0.08 -12.00
C ASN A 105 -4.83 -0.38 -11.31
N LEU A 106 -5.85 0.48 -11.35
CA LEU A 106 -7.15 0.15 -10.83
C LEU A 106 -7.95 -0.56 -11.93
N PRO A 107 -8.42 -1.81 -11.70
CA PRO A 107 -9.17 -2.52 -12.75
C PRO A 107 -10.53 -1.89 -12.99
N ILE A 108 -11.06 -2.10 -14.20
CA ILE A 108 -12.41 -1.68 -14.55
C ILE A 108 -13.40 -2.39 -13.59
N GLY A 109 -14.35 -1.64 -13.04
CA GLY A 109 -15.31 -2.18 -12.09
C GLY A 109 -14.95 -1.96 -10.64
N VAL A 110 -13.77 -1.42 -10.37
CA VAL A 110 -13.35 -0.99 -9.04
C VAL A 110 -13.31 0.54 -9.03
N GLU A 111 -14.04 1.15 -8.12
CA GLU A 111 -14.08 2.60 -7.95
C GLU A 111 -13.49 2.98 -6.61
N CYS A 112 -12.73 4.06 -6.58
CA CYS A 112 -12.16 4.61 -5.36
C CYS A 112 -12.66 6.04 -5.16
N ILE A 113 -13.19 6.30 -3.96
CA ILE A 113 -13.73 7.61 -3.60
C ILE A 113 -12.79 8.22 -2.56
N LEU A 114 -12.20 9.36 -2.89
CA LEU A 114 -11.26 10.04 -2.00
C LEU A 114 -11.97 10.49 -0.73
N GLN A 115 -11.46 10.06 0.42
CA GLN A 115 -11.99 10.40 1.74
C GLN A 115 -11.14 11.43 2.46
N LYS A 116 -9.82 11.35 2.29
CA LYS A 116 -8.88 12.14 3.07
C LYS A 116 -7.58 12.32 2.31
N THR A 117 -6.98 13.49 2.44
CA THR A 117 -5.64 13.79 1.95
C THR A 117 -4.82 14.38 3.08
N GLU A 118 -3.63 13.83 3.31
CA GLU A 118 -2.68 14.35 4.31
C GLU A 118 -1.33 14.58 3.65
N GLU A 119 -0.60 15.56 4.15
CA GLU A 119 0.78 15.77 3.76
C GLU A 119 1.70 15.42 4.90
N ILE A 120 2.78 14.71 4.58
CA ILE A 120 3.82 14.33 5.54
C ILE A 120 5.14 14.91 5.09
N VAL A 121 5.77 15.70 5.95
CA VAL A 121 7.09 16.26 5.64
C VAL A 121 8.14 15.20 5.95
N SER A 122 8.81 14.73 4.89
CA SER A 122 9.89 13.77 4.99
C SER A 122 11.24 14.49 4.98
N ASP A 123 12.33 13.72 5.05
CA ASP A 123 13.68 14.29 5.12
C ASP A 123 14.07 15.08 3.87
N SER A 124 13.57 14.70 2.70
CA SER A 124 13.94 15.31 1.43
C SER A 124 12.83 16.12 0.77
N HIS A 125 11.58 15.80 1.04
CA HIS A 125 10.43 16.43 0.37
C HIS A 125 9.12 16.05 1.09
N THR A 126 8.01 16.60 0.63
CA THR A 126 6.69 16.31 1.18
C THR A 126 6.06 15.15 0.44
N LEU A 127 5.51 14.21 1.20
CA LEU A 127 4.73 13.08 0.70
C LEU A 127 3.25 13.40 0.84
N THR A 128 2.43 12.91 -0.07
CA THR A 128 0.97 13.04 0.00
C THR A 128 0.36 11.67 0.26
N ILE A 129 -0.45 11.57 1.32
CA ILE A 129 -1.16 10.34 1.66
C ILE A 129 -2.63 10.54 1.32
N GLU A 130 -3.13 9.71 0.41
CA GLU A 130 -4.53 9.75 -0.03
C GLU A 130 -5.25 8.51 0.44
N THR A 131 -6.34 8.68 1.17
CA THR A 131 -7.16 7.56 1.65
C THR A 131 -8.45 7.52 0.85
N TYR A 132 -8.74 6.37 0.28
CA TYR A 132 -9.90 6.12 -0.57
C TYR A 132 -10.79 5.05 0.04
N GLU A 133 -12.11 5.21 -0.16
CA GLU A 133 -13.08 4.14 0.05
C GLU A 133 -13.21 3.36 -1.25
N VAL A 134 -13.19 2.04 -1.17
CA VAL A 134 -13.18 1.15 -2.34
C VAL A 134 -14.54 0.51 -2.54
N HIS A 135 -15.05 0.57 -3.76
CA HIS A 135 -16.31 -0.04 -4.16
C HIS A 135 -16.11 -0.90 -5.42
N THR A 136 -16.67 -2.09 -5.42
CA THR A 136 -16.65 -2.96 -6.60
C THR A 136 -18.05 -3.04 -7.20
N LYS A 137 -18.13 -3.00 -8.53
CA LYS A 137 -19.40 -3.18 -9.25
C LYS A 137 -19.85 -4.64 -9.13
N ASN A 138 -21.16 -4.87 -9.15
CA ASN A 138 -21.72 -6.23 -9.04
C ASN A 138 -21.18 -7.16 -10.12
N TRP A 139 -21.06 -6.67 -11.37
CA TRP A 139 -20.54 -7.48 -12.46
C TRP A 139 -19.07 -7.84 -12.29
N TYR A 140 -18.28 -7.01 -11.61
CA TYR A 140 -16.89 -7.32 -11.29
C TYR A 140 -16.79 -8.59 -10.45
N ARG A 141 -17.64 -8.69 -9.42
CA ARG A 141 -17.68 -9.87 -8.54
C ARG A 141 -18.06 -11.13 -9.33
N LYS A 142 -19.06 -11.03 -10.19
CA LYS A 142 -19.51 -12.17 -11.02
C LYS A 142 -18.42 -12.67 -11.95
N SER A 143 -17.62 -11.77 -12.53
CA SER A 143 -16.56 -12.15 -13.44
C SER A 143 -15.36 -12.81 -12.74
N LYS A 144 -15.27 -12.71 -11.41
CA LYS A 144 -14.19 -13.31 -10.61
C LYS A 144 -14.56 -14.61 -9.91
N GLU A 145 -15.83 -14.97 -9.94
CA GLU A 145 -16.32 -16.23 -9.35
C GLU A 145 -16.00 -17.47 -10.22
#